data_d031f53808886a756ebb214e93e5d41f
#
_entry.id   d031f53808886a756ebb214e93e5d41f
#
_cell.length_a   1.000
_cell.length_b   1.000
_cell.length_c   1.000
_cell.angle_alpha   90.00
_cell.angle_beta   90.00
_cell.angle_gamma   90.00
#
_symmetry.space_group_name_H-M   'P 1'
#
loop_
_entity.id
_entity.type
_entity.pdbx_description
1 polymer ?
#
loop_
_entity_poly.entity_id
_entity_poly.type
_entity_poly.pdbx_seq_one_letter_code
_entity_poly.pdbx_strand_id
1 'polypeptide(L)'
;MKDIKKVTLIGLGAMGVFFAPRISEKLGADFRILADGARKERLERKGVTVNTINYRFPIITPDVEGDPADLVIIAVKGYDLEQAIRDIKNQVGKDTIILSVLNGVESEKQIAAVYGS
;
A
#
# COMPACT_ATOMS: atom_id res chain seq x y z
N MET A 1 -16.22 16.34 0.77
CA MET A 1 -15.39 15.21 0.36
C MET A 1 -13.94 15.46 0.75
N LYS A 2 -13.31 14.50 1.37
CA LYS A 2 -11.93 14.62 1.79
C LYS A 2 -10.98 14.48 0.61
N ASP A 3 -10.01 15.36 0.51
CA ASP A 3 -8.97 15.25 -0.51
C ASP A 3 -7.99 14.14 -0.13
N ILE A 4 -7.62 13.35 -1.11
CA ILE A 4 -6.62 12.28 -0.92
C ILE A 4 -5.25 12.89 -1.15
N LYS A 5 -4.48 13.01 -0.06
CA LYS A 5 -3.14 13.60 -0.11
C LYS A 5 -2.04 12.59 0.17
N LYS A 6 -2.32 11.62 1.04
CA LYS A 6 -1.35 10.56 1.37
C LYS A 6 -1.87 9.21 0.95
N VAL A 7 -1.08 8.47 0.21
CA VAL A 7 -1.44 7.13 -0.27
C VAL A 7 -0.38 6.15 0.17
N THR A 8 -0.83 5.03 0.75
CA THR A 8 0.05 3.92 1.11
C THR A 8 -0.34 2.71 0.28
N LEU A 9 0.64 2.12 -0.38
CA LEU A 9 0.47 0.90 -1.15
C LEU A 9 1.14 -0.26 -0.42
N ILE A 10 0.42 -1.34 -0.20
CA ILE A 10 1.01 -2.58 0.31
C ILE A 10 0.91 -3.65 -0.76
N GLY A 11 2.06 -4.24 -1.09
CA GLY A 11 2.17 -5.23 -2.15
C GLY A 11 2.48 -4.58 -3.49
N LEU A 12 3.37 -5.22 -4.26
CA LEU A 12 3.74 -4.78 -5.60
C LEU A 12 3.42 -5.88 -6.61
N GLY A 13 2.21 -6.42 -6.50
CA GLY A 13 1.70 -7.33 -7.52
C GLY A 13 1.55 -6.58 -8.84
N ALA A 14 1.18 -7.29 -9.91
CA ALA A 14 1.10 -6.70 -11.24
C ALA A 14 0.33 -5.38 -11.28
N MET A 15 -0.81 -5.32 -10.58
CA MET A 15 -1.60 -4.09 -10.55
C MET A 15 -0.95 -2.99 -9.73
N GLY A 16 -0.31 -3.33 -8.60
CA GLY A 16 0.37 -2.34 -7.77
C GLY A 16 1.54 -1.69 -8.51
N VAL A 17 2.33 -2.50 -9.21
CA VAL A 17 3.44 -2.01 -10.03
C VAL A 17 2.94 -1.07 -11.11
N PHE A 18 1.77 -1.37 -11.68
CA PHE A 18 1.18 -0.54 -12.74
C PHE A 18 0.79 0.85 -12.24
N PHE A 19 0.25 0.94 -11.02
CA PHE A 19 -0.22 2.22 -10.47
C PHE A 19 0.86 3.05 -9.81
N ALA A 20 1.86 2.41 -9.24
CA ALA A 20 2.84 3.09 -8.39
C ALA A 20 3.53 4.29 -9.06
N PRO A 21 4.06 4.17 -10.29
CA PRO A 21 4.73 5.32 -10.90
C PRO A 21 3.81 6.52 -11.11
N ARG A 22 2.56 6.27 -11.48
CA ARG A 22 1.60 7.34 -11.75
C ARG A 22 1.24 8.10 -10.47
N ILE A 23 1.03 7.37 -9.39
CA ILE A 23 0.70 7.99 -8.11
C ILE A 23 1.89 8.74 -7.56
N SER A 24 3.07 8.16 -7.66
CA SER A 24 4.31 8.77 -7.19
C SER A 24 4.61 10.08 -7.92
N GLU A 25 4.34 10.12 -9.22
CA GLU A 25 4.55 11.33 -10.01
C GLU A 25 3.73 12.51 -9.49
N LYS A 26 2.52 12.24 -9.00
CA LYS A 26 1.65 13.29 -8.50
C LYS A 26 1.90 13.62 -7.03
N LEU A 27 2.17 12.63 -6.21
CA LEU A 27 2.23 12.80 -4.76
C LEU A 27 3.65 12.87 -4.19
N GLY A 28 4.65 12.41 -4.92
CA GLY A 28 6.02 12.42 -4.43
C GLY A 28 6.17 11.69 -3.10
N ALA A 29 6.66 12.38 -2.08
CA ALA A 29 6.90 11.79 -0.77
C ALA A 29 5.63 11.38 -0.03
N ASP A 30 4.48 11.84 -0.47
CA ASP A 30 3.20 11.47 0.13
C ASP A 30 2.66 10.14 -0.41
N PHE A 31 3.35 9.53 -1.37
CA PHE A 31 3.09 8.16 -1.78
C PHE A 31 4.13 7.26 -1.13
N ARG A 32 3.68 6.31 -0.30
CA ARG A 32 4.58 5.42 0.44
C ARG A 32 4.24 3.97 0.13
N ILE A 33 5.28 3.13 0.10
CA ILE A 33 5.11 1.68 0.01
C ILE A 33 5.32 1.10 1.41
N LEU A 34 4.34 0.35 1.89
CA LEU A 34 4.44 -0.32 3.19
C LEU A 34 5.17 -1.64 3.00
N ALA A 35 6.32 -1.76 3.63
CA ALA A 35 7.14 -2.96 3.53
C ALA A 35 7.99 -3.13 4.77
N ASP A 36 8.35 -4.36 5.08
CA ASP A 36 9.12 -4.70 6.26
C ASP A 36 10.10 -5.83 5.93
N GLY A 37 11.13 -5.97 6.78
CA GLY A 37 12.08 -7.07 6.69
C GLY A 37 12.79 -7.17 5.35
N ALA A 38 12.87 -8.38 4.82
CA ALA A 38 13.58 -8.66 3.57
C ALA A 38 12.98 -7.92 2.37
N ARG A 39 11.66 -7.70 2.37
CA ARG A 39 11.00 -6.97 1.29
C ARG A 39 11.42 -5.51 1.29
N LYS A 40 11.46 -4.89 2.47
CA LYS A 40 11.92 -3.51 2.62
C LYS A 40 13.36 -3.38 2.15
N GLU A 41 14.22 -4.26 2.60
CA GLU A 41 15.62 -4.27 2.23
C GLU A 41 15.82 -4.38 0.72
N ARG A 42 15.05 -5.28 0.09
CA ARG A 42 15.12 -5.47 -1.36
C ARG A 42 14.69 -4.20 -2.10
N LEU A 43 13.60 -3.56 -1.65
CA LEU A 43 13.11 -2.34 -2.28
C LEU A 43 14.11 -1.19 -2.16
N GLU A 44 14.75 -1.07 -1.01
CA GLU A 44 15.76 -0.04 -0.82
C GLU A 44 17.00 -0.27 -1.68
N ARG A 45 17.39 -1.51 -1.85
CA ARG A 45 18.59 -1.88 -2.58
C ARG A 45 18.38 -1.87 -4.10
N LYS A 46 17.29 -2.47 -4.56
CA LYS A 46 17.05 -2.67 -6.00
C LYS A 46 16.02 -1.72 -6.61
N GLY A 47 15.16 -1.13 -5.79
CA GLY A 47 14.06 -0.33 -6.30
C GLY A 47 13.02 -1.18 -7.03
N VAL A 48 12.21 -0.52 -7.85
CA VAL A 48 11.18 -1.17 -8.65
C VAL A 48 11.37 -0.77 -10.11
N THR A 49 11.50 -1.74 -10.99
CA THR A 49 11.66 -1.48 -12.43
C THR A 49 10.33 -1.67 -13.13
N VAL A 50 9.86 -0.63 -13.80
CA VAL A 50 8.63 -0.64 -14.58
C VAL A 50 8.95 -0.09 -15.96
N ASN A 51 8.71 -0.88 -17.01
CA ASN A 51 8.98 -0.47 -18.38
C ASN A 51 10.42 0.05 -18.56
N THR A 52 11.39 -0.67 -18.06
CA THR A 52 12.82 -0.37 -18.10
C THR A 52 13.27 0.83 -17.26
N ILE A 53 12.34 1.50 -16.59
CA ILE A 53 12.67 2.62 -15.70
C ILE A 53 12.72 2.12 -14.26
N ASN A 54 13.80 2.42 -13.55
CA ASN A 54 13.92 2.06 -12.15
C ASN A 54 13.41 3.19 -11.26
N TYR A 55 12.47 2.85 -10.38
CA TYR A 55 11.87 3.80 -9.42
C TYR A 55 12.30 3.46 -8.01
N ARG A 56 12.49 4.49 -7.20
CA ARG A 56 12.75 4.33 -5.78
C ARG A 56 11.69 5.11 -5.01
N PHE A 57 10.70 4.39 -4.52
CA PHE A 57 9.59 4.99 -3.80
C PHE A 57 9.91 5.11 -2.31
N PRO A 58 9.35 6.10 -1.62
CA PRO A 58 9.43 6.16 -0.16
C PRO A 58 8.83 4.89 0.46
N ILE A 59 9.48 4.39 1.51
CA ILE A 59 9.04 3.17 2.19
C ILE A 59 8.67 3.50 3.62
N ILE A 60 7.53 2.96 4.09
CA ILE A 60 7.11 3.08 5.48
C ILE A 60 6.93 1.68 6.04
N THR A 61 7.31 1.50 7.31
CA THR A 61 7.20 0.20 7.97
C THR A 61 5.90 0.10 8.78
N PRO A 62 5.43 -1.12 9.08
CA PRO A 62 4.16 -1.29 9.80
C PRO A 62 4.15 -0.69 11.20
N ASP A 63 5.30 -0.49 11.82
CA ASP A 63 5.41 0.03 13.17
C ASP A 63 5.34 1.55 13.28
N VAL A 64 5.31 2.28 12.16
CA VAL A 64 5.21 3.74 12.18
C VAL A 64 3.81 4.16 12.58
N GLU A 65 3.71 4.92 13.65
CA GLU A 65 2.44 5.44 14.16
C GLU A 65 2.32 6.94 13.92
N GLY A 66 1.08 7.45 13.92
CA GLY A 66 0.84 8.89 13.82
C GLY A 66 0.90 9.46 12.42
N ASP A 67 0.98 8.60 11.40
CA ASP A 67 1.05 9.06 10.01
C ASP A 67 0.13 8.23 9.13
N PRO A 68 -1.19 8.23 9.40
CA PRO A 68 -2.13 7.43 8.61
C PRO A 68 -2.27 7.98 7.19
N ALA A 69 -2.60 7.08 6.27
CA ALA A 69 -2.84 7.45 4.88
C ALA A 69 -4.29 7.89 4.70
N ASP A 70 -4.55 8.64 3.64
CA ASP A 70 -5.92 8.95 3.24
C ASP A 70 -6.49 7.81 2.42
N LEU A 71 -5.64 7.12 1.66
CA LEU A 71 -6.01 5.95 0.88
C LEU A 71 -4.96 4.86 1.06
N VAL A 72 -5.40 3.66 1.40
CA VAL A 72 -4.54 2.48 1.45
C VAL A 72 -4.95 1.55 0.31
N ILE A 73 -4.00 1.22 -0.54
CA ILE A 73 -4.22 0.30 -1.66
C ILE A 73 -3.57 -1.04 -1.32
N ILE A 74 -4.37 -2.10 -1.32
CA ILE A 74 -3.89 -3.45 -1.05
C ILE A 74 -3.76 -4.20 -2.37
N ALA A 75 -2.52 -4.54 -2.73
CA ALA A 75 -2.21 -5.23 -3.98
C ALA A 75 -1.35 -6.47 -3.76
N VAL A 76 -1.57 -7.16 -2.64
CA VAL A 76 -0.86 -8.40 -2.33
C VAL A 76 -1.57 -9.60 -2.95
N LYS A 77 -0.89 -10.73 -3.00
CA LYS A 77 -1.53 -11.99 -3.43
C LYS A 77 -2.47 -12.47 -2.33
N GLY A 78 -3.49 -13.26 -2.72
CA GLY A 78 -4.53 -13.68 -1.80
C GLY A 78 -4.02 -14.31 -0.50
N TYR A 79 -2.97 -15.13 -0.58
CA TYR A 79 -2.43 -15.78 0.62
C TYR A 79 -1.67 -14.81 1.55
N ASP A 80 -1.34 -13.61 1.07
CA ASP A 80 -0.69 -12.58 1.88
C ASP A 80 -1.70 -11.56 2.43
N LEU A 81 -2.98 -11.69 2.10
CA LEU A 81 -3.99 -10.70 2.45
C LEU A 81 -4.15 -10.56 3.96
N GLU A 82 -4.19 -11.67 4.68
CA GLU A 82 -4.39 -11.63 6.13
C GLU A 82 -3.26 -10.86 6.83
N GLN A 83 -2.02 -11.09 6.41
CA GLN A 83 -0.89 -10.37 6.96
C GLN A 83 -0.93 -8.89 6.57
N ALA A 84 -1.32 -8.60 5.32
CA ALA A 84 -1.42 -7.22 4.85
C ALA A 84 -2.46 -6.44 5.65
N ILE A 85 -3.59 -7.06 5.97
CA ILE A 85 -4.63 -6.42 6.77
C ILE A 85 -4.08 -6.04 8.15
N ARG A 86 -3.26 -6.88 8.76
CA ARG A 86 -2.62 -6.55 10.02
C ARG A 86 -1.56 -5.46 9.87
N ASP A 87 -0.79 -5.51 8.79
CA ASP A 87 0.33 -4.58 8.58
C ASP A 87 -0.12 -3.14 8.33
N ILE A 88 -1.33 -2.92 7.81
CA ILE A 88 -1.82 -1.57 7.53
C ILE A 88 -2.43 -0.88 8.74
N LYS A 89 -2.45 -1.53 9.89
CA LYS A 89 -3.11 -1.01 11.10
C LYS A 89 -2.77 0.45 11.40
N ASN A 90 -1.49 0.81 11.35
CA ASN A 90 -1.06 2.17 11.68
C ASN A 90 -1.22 3.15 10.51
N GLN A 91 -1.63 2.66 9.35
CA GLN A 91 -1.92 3.48 8.19
C GLN A 91 -3.41 3.81 8.06
N VAL A 92 -4.25 3.13 8.82
CA VAL A 92 -5.69 3.32 8.77
C VAL A 92 -6.13 4.25 9.89
N GLY A 93 -6.54 5.44 9.52
CA GLY A 93 -7.11 6.41 10.45
C GLY A 93 -8.62 6.47 10.31
N LYS A 94 -9.22 7.46 10.94
CA LYS A 94 -10.68 7.61 11.00
C LYS A 94 -11.33 7.71 9.62
N ASP A 95 -10.69 8.44 8.72
CA ASP A 95 -11.26 8.72 7.41
C ASP A 95 -10.52 8.02 6.26
N THR A 96 -9.71 7.02 6.59
CA THR A 96 -8.92 6.31 5.58
C THR A 96 -9.82 5.43 4.72
N ILE A 97 -9.63 5.53 3.40
CA ILE A 97 -10.30 4.65 2.43
C ILE A 97 -9.36 3.49 2.14
N ILE A 98 -9.88 2.26 2.17
CA ILE A 98 -9.11 1.07 1.85
C ILE A 98 -9.61 0.50 0.53
N LEU A 99 -8.72 0.39 -0.46
CA LEU A 99 -9.03 -0.15 -1.76
C LEU A 99 -8.24 -1.44 -1.98
N SER A 100 -8.95 -2.52 -2.27
CA SER A 100 -8.30 -3.78 -2.63
C SER A 100 -8.35 -3.96 -4.13
N VAL A 101 -7.19 -4.25 -4.74
CA VAL A 101 -7.12 -4.55 -6.17
C VAL A 101 -7.06 -6.05 -6.42
N LEU A 102 -7.36 -6.85 -5.39
CA LEU A 102 -7.47 -8.29 -5.52
C LEU A 102 -8.81 -8.66 -6.13
N ASN A 103 -8.81 -9.72 -6.92
CA ASN A 103 -10.05 -10.25 -7.47
C ASN A 103 -10.83 -10.98 -6.39
N GLY A 104 -12.16 -10.76 -6.35
CA GLY A 104 -13.04 -11.53 -5.52
C GLY A 104 -13.60 -10.79 -4.32
N VAL A 105 -14.76 -11.23 -3.89
CA VAL A 105 -15.52 -10.64 -2.79
C VAL A 105 -14.87 -10.94 -1.44
N GLU A 106 -14.09 -12.01 -1.36
CA GLU A 106 -13.47 -12.44 -0.10
C GLU A 106 -12.53 -11.39 0.49
N SER A 107 -11.75 -10.70 -0.36
CA SER A 107 -10.81 -9.69 0.13
C SER A 107 -11.55 -8.54 0.79
N GLU A 108 -12.67 -8.11 0.22
CA GLU A 108 -13.47 -7.03 0.78
C GLU A 108 -14.09 -7.43 2.11
N LYS A 109 -14.56 -8.68 2.22
CA LYS A 109 -15.13 -9.19 3.46
C LYS A 109 -14.10 -9.27 4.57
N GLN A 110 -12.89 -9.73 4.27
CA GLN A 110 -11.83 -9.83 5.27
C GLN A 110 -11.41 -8.45 5.78
N ILE A 111 -11.28 -7.49 4.88
CA ILE A 111 -10.93 -6.12 5.25
C ILE A 111 -12.04 -5.50 6.11
N ALA A 112 -13.29 -5.67 5.71
CA ALA A 112 -14.43 -5.14 6.44
C ALA A 112 -14.56 -5.74 7.83
N ALA A 113 -14.17 -7.00 8.00
CA ALA A 113 -14.23 -7.65 9.30
C ALA A 113 -13.29 -7.00 10.32
N VAL A 114 -12.19 -6.39 9.86
CA VAL A 114 -11.21 -5.75 10.73
C VAL A 114 -11.43 -4.24 10.84
N TYR A 115 -11.69 -3.57 9.72
CA TYR A 115 -11.75 -2.11 9.67
C TYR A 115 -13.14 -1.53 9.39
N GLY A 116 -14.11 -2.39 9.18
CA GLY A 116 -15.44 -1.96 8.81
C GLY A 116 -15.57 -1.66 7.32
N SER A 117 -16.72 -1.24 6.91
CA SER A 117 -17.01 -0.96 5.50
C SER A 117 -16.75 0.50 5.14
#